data_5c3f7d7c71a1eb4e26e24a64f68684a2
#
_entry.id   5c3f7d7c71a1eb4e26e24a64f68684a2
#
_cell.length_a   1.000
_cell.length_b   1.000
_cell.length_c   1.000
_cell.angle_alpha   90.00
_cell.angle_beta   90.00
_cell.angle_gamma   90.00
#
_symmetry.space_group_name_H-M   'P 1'
#
loop_
_entity.id
_entity.type
_entity.pdbx_description
1 polymer ?
#
loop_
_entity_poly.entity_id
_entity_poly.type
_entity_poly.pdbx_seq_one_letter_code
_entity_poly.pdbx_strand_id
1 'polypeptide(L)'
;MKLSVSNIVWGNEKFDDFLKLLKEEGCDGIELAPSLIWNEPINSSREERQKLKKQINNSGLEFVGFHSLLFSRPDLQLFKDDNSRKKTIEYILNLINLCADLGGKQLIFGSPNNRSLHGRDYEQCLKQSHDDFFEIAEQGLKKNVFFCIEPLGKNYTDFIISMEEGGQMVKKINH
;
A
#
# COMPACT_ATOMS: atom_id res chain seq x y z
N MET A 1 0.76 23.02 4.74
CA MET A 1 1.02 21.75 4.02
C MET A 1 1.37 20.72 5.08
N LYS A 2 0.79 19.53 5.06
CA LYS A 2 1.20 18.42 5.95
C LYS A 2 2.36 17.65 5.34
N LEU A 3 3.30 17.20 6.19
CA LEU A 3 4.48 16.44 5.80
C LEU A 3 4.47 15.07 6.47
N SER A 4 4.62 14.00 5.69
CA SER A 4 4.83 12.64 6.18
C SER A 4 6.12 12.04 5.62
N VAL A 5 6.70 11.11 6.36
CA VAL A 5 7.91 10.39 5.97
C VAL A 5 7.69 8.90 6.12
N SER A 6 8.28 8.12 5.23
CA SER A 6 8.18 6.67 5.23
C SER A 6 9.24 6.01 6.09
N ASN A 7 8.87 4.93 6.79
CA ASN A 7 9.80 4.10 7.54
C ASN A 7 10.79 3.31 6.65
N ILE A 8 10.62 3.30 5.35
CA ILE A 8 11.56 2.62 4.44
C ILE A 8 12.97 3.21 4.49
N VAL A 9 13.08 4.50 4.85
CA VAL A 9 14.38 5.18 4.98
C VAL A 9 15.09 4.87 6.28
N TRP A 10 14.41 4.28 7.25
CA TRP A 10 14.96 4.02 8.59
C TRP A 10 15.05 2.55 8.96
N GLY A 11 14.12 1.72 8.45
CA GLY A 11 13.95 0.34 8.92
C GLY A 11 13.21 0.26 10.26
N ASN A 12 13.34 -0.86 10.97
CA ASN A 12 12.64 -1.09 12.25
C ASN A 12 13.51 -0.90 13.48
N GLU A 13 14.82 -0.85 13.31
CA GLU A 13 15.71 -0.61 14.44
C GLU A 13 15.43 0.76 15.03
N LYS A 14 15.21 0.81 16.36
CA LYS A 14 14.98 2.06 17.08
C LYS A 14 13.80 2.88 16.54
N PHE A 15 12.67 2.21 16.27
CA PHE A 15 11.49 2.86 15.72
C PHE A 15 11.00 4.06 16.57
N ASP A 16 11.12 3.99 17.91
CA ASP A 16 10.78 5.12 18.79
C ASP A 16 11.69 6.33 18.57
N ASP A 17 12.98 6.10 18.34
CA ASP A 17 13.94 7.19 18.04
C ASP A 17 13.59 7.84 16.70
N PHE A 18 13.15 7.05 15.73
CA PHE A 18 12.70 7.56 14.44
C PHE A 18 11.44 8.41 14.57
N LEU A 19 10.43 7.95 15.31
CA LEU A 19 9.21 8.72 15.56
C LEU A 19 9.53 10.05 16.26
N LYS A 20 10.43 10.02 17.23
CA LYS A 20 10.88 11.22 17.93
C LYS A 20 11.56 12.20 16.97
N LEU A 21 12.51 11.72 16.16
CA LEU A 21 13.19 12.54 15.16
C LEU A 21 12.19 13.19 14.18
N LEU A 22 11.25 12.43 13.65
CA LEU A 22 10.23 12.98 12.74
C LEU A 22 9.45 14.11 13.39
N LYS A 23 9.11 13.97 14.66
CA LYS A 23 8.38 15.00 15.39
C LYS A 23 9.22 16.25 15.64
N GLU A 24 10.50 16.08 16.00
CA GLU A 24 11.46 17.17 16.19
C GLU A 24 11.70 17.95 14.88
N GLU A 25 11.72 17.26 13.73
CA GLU A 25 11.86 17.86 12.40
C GLU A 25 10.52 18.44 11.84
N GLY A 26 9.47 18.47 12.63
CA GLY A 26 8.21 19.11 12.27
C GLY A 26 7.32 18.30 11.32
N CYS A 27 7.51 16.99 11.24
CA CYS A 27 6.62 16.12 10.49
C CYS A 27 5.24 15.99 11.17
N ASP A 28 4.20 15.86 10.35
CA ASP A 28 2.82 15.67 10.80
C ASP A 28 2.44 14.18 10.88
N GLY A 29 3.08 13.35 10.06
CA GLY A 29 2.69 11.95 9.94
C GLY A 29 3.80 11.01 9.49
N ILE A 30 3.45 9.72 9.50
CA ILE A 30 4.32 8.63 9.07
C ILE A 30 3.57 7.71 8.11
N GLU A 31 4.24 7.28 7.06
CA GLU A 31 3.83 6.17 6.19
C GLU A 31 4.64 4.92 6.55
N LEU A 32 4.02 3.75 6.43
CA LEU A 32 4.67 2.50 6.77
C LEU A 32 4.71 1.52 5.60
N ALA A 33 5.86 0.91 5.40
CA ALA A 33 5.97 -0.35 4.67
C ALA A 33 5.63 -1.48 5.65
N PRO A 34 4.50 -2.18 5.48
CA PRO A 34 4.00 -3.09 6.51
C PRO A 34 4.94 -4.27 6.79
N SER A 35 5.69 -4.74 5.80
CA SER A 35 6.68 -5.80 5.93
C SER A 35 7.93 -5.42 6.73
N LEU A 36 8.16 -4.13 6.95
CA LEU A 36 9.21 -3.66 7.86
C LEU A 36 8.74 -3.61 9.33
N ILE A 37 7.45 -3.76 9.57
CA ILE A 37 6.87 -3.79 10.92
C ILE A 37 6.62 -5.24 11.37
N TRP A 38 6.09 -6.07 10.46
CA TRP A 38 5.76 -7.47 10.73
C TRP A 38 6.23 -8.37 9.60
N ASN A 39 6.72 -9.55 9.91
CA ASN A 39 7.05 -10.55 8.89
C ASN A 39 5.81 -10.97 8.08
N GLU A 40 4.67 -11.10 8.74
CA GLU A 40 3.38 -11.43 8.14
C GLU A 40 2.34 -10.37 8.56
N PRO A 41 2.30 -9.21 7.89
CA PRO A 41 1.48 -8.06 8.31
C PRO A 41 0.01 -8.38 8.52
N ILE A 42 -0.60 -9.14 7.60
CA ILE A 42 -2.03 -9.47 7.66
C ILE A 42 -2.40 -10.40 8.82
N ASN A 43 -1.42 -11.12 9.38
CA ASN A 43 -1.57 -12.04 10.50
C ASN A 43 -1.24 -11.37 11.85
N SER A 44 -0.88 -10.07 11.85
CA SER A 44 -0.60 -9.35 13.10
C SER A 44 -1.79 -9.41 14.05
N SER A 45 -1.53 -9.65 15.33
CA SER A 45 -2.55 -9.72 16.36
C SER A 45 -3.16 -8.35 16.65
N ARG A 46 -4.33 -8.35 17.27
CA ARG A 46 -4.99 -7.12 17.73
C ARG A 46 -4.11 -6.32 18.69
N GLU A 47 -3.41 -7.01 19.59
CA GLU A 47 -2.51 -6.42 20.57
C GLU A 47 -1.34 -5.71 19.89
N GLU A 48 -0.71 -6.35 18.89
CA GLU A 48 0.39 -5.75 18.12
C GLU A 48 -0.08 -4.50 17.37
N ARG A 49 -1.25 -4.56 16.73
CA ARG A 49 -1.84 -3.39 16.04
C ARG A 49 -2.11 -2.25 17.00
N GLN A 50 -2.70 -2.54 18.16
CA GLN A 50 -2.96 -1.52 19.18
C GLN A 50 -1.68 -0.93 19.76
N LYS A 51 -0.65 -1.75 19.97
CA LYS A 51 0.66 -1.29 20.45
C LYS A 51 1.26 -0.30 19.45
N LEU A 52 1.34 -0.66 18.16
CA LEU A 52 1.86 0.22 17.12
C LEU A 52 1.06 1.52 17.03
N LYS A 53 -0.28 1.43 17.02
CA LYS A 53 -1.16 2.61 16.98
C LYS A 53 -0.89 3.56 18.15
N LYS A 54 -0.77 3.02 19.37
CA LYS A 54 -0.43 3.83 20.56
C LYS A 54 0.94 4.46 20.44
N GLN A 55 1.94 3.72 19.95
CA GLN A 55 3.31 4.19 19.77
C GLN A 55 3.36 5.41 18.86
N ILE A 56 2.70 5.33 17.68
CA ILE A 56 2.62 6.44 16.73
C ILE A 56 1.85 7.63 17.33
N ASN A 57 0.68 7.39 17.94
CA ASN A 57 -0.14 8.44 18.52
C ASN A 57 0.59 9.17 19.67
N ASN A 58 1.31 8.44 20.51
CA ASN A 58 2.08 9.00 21.62
C ASN A 58 3.22 9.89 21.14
N SER A 59 3.76 9.68 19.96
CA SER A 59 4.77 10.56 19.36
C SER A 59 4.17 11.87 18.80
N GLY A 60 2.85 11.98 18.74
CA GLY A 60 2.14 13.14 18.17
C GLY A 60 2.14 13.15 16.63
N LEU A 61 2.43 12.00 15.99
CA LEU A 61 2.33 11.80 14.54
C LEU A 61 1.01 11.12 14.16
N GLU A 62 0.54 11.38 12.94
CA GLU A 62 -0.59 10.66 12.34
C GLU A 62 -0.05 9.45 11.53
N PHE A 63 -0.66 8.29 11.65
CA PHE A 63 -0.44 7.21 10.70
C PHE A 63 -1.22 7.52 9.42
N VAL A 64 -0.52 7.79 8.33
CA VAL A 64 -1.13 8.20 7.05
C VAL A 64 -1.66 6.97 6.30
N GLY A 65 -0.85 5.94 6.19
CA GLY A 65 -1.19 4.72 5.48
C GLY A 65 -0.01 3.84 5.14
N PHE A 66 -0.26 2.84 4.31
CA PHE A 66 0.76 1.91 3.87
C PHE A 66 1.23 2.19 2.44
N HIS A 67 2.51 1.94 2.21
CA HIS A 67 3.11 1.83 0.88
C HIS A 67 3.99 0.57 0.79
N SER A 68 4.63 0.30 -0.35
CA SER A 68 5.45 -0.92 -0.55
C SER A 68 4.71 -2.20 -0.17
N LEU A 69 3.44 -2.27 -0.53
CA LEU A 69 2.45 -3.22 -0.03
C LEU A 69 2.85 -4.68 -0.18
N LEU A 70 3.53 -5.01 -1.30
CA LEU A 70 3.86 -6.39 -1.68
C LEU A 70 5.38 -6.62 -1.75
N PHE A 71 6.18 -5.75 -1.14
CA PHE A 71 7.65 -5.81 -1.24
C PHE A 71 8.25 -7.16 -0.79
N SER A 72 7.73 -7.74 0.28
CA SER A 72 8.18 -9.03 0.82
C SER A 72 7.42 -10.24 0.25
N ARG A 73 6.54 -10.03 -0.75
CA ARG A 73 5.64 -11.04 -1.29
C ARG A 73 5.80 -11.21 -2.80
N PRO A 74 6.94 -11.74 -3.27
CA PRO A 74 7.17 -11.99 -4.70
C PRO A 74 6.25 -13.09 -5.27
N ASP A 75 5.61 -13.87 -4.42
CA ASP A 75 4.61 -14.89 -4.76
C ASP A 75 3.27 -14.30 -5.21
N LEU A 76 2.96 -13.06 -4.81
CA LEU A 76 1.74 -12.35 -5.17
C LEU A 76 1.93 -11.61 -6.49
N GLN A 77 1.14 -11.96 -7.50
CA GLN A 77 1.27 -11.45 -8.87
C GLN A 77 -0.11 -11.22 -9.48
N LEU A 78 -0.34 -10.04 -10.08
CA LEU A 78 -1.64 -9.74 -10.69
C LEU A 78 -1.85 -10.46 -12.03
N PHE A 79 -0.77 -10.65 -12.81
CA PHE A 79 -0.90 -11.09 -14.20
C PHE A 79 -0.25 -12.43 -14.51
N LYS A 80 0.29 -13.13 -13.51
CA LYS A 80 0.94 -14.42 -13.72
C LYS A 80 -0.07 -15.54 -14.01
N ASP A 81 -1.05 -15.71 -13.14
CA ASP A 81 -2.14 -16.69 -13.23
C ASP A 81 -3.31 -16.31 -12.32
N ASP A 82 -4.47 -16.94 -12.50
CA ASP A 82 -5.68 -16.63 -11.73
C ASP A 82 -5.57 -16.89 -10.23
N ASN A 83 -4.82 -17.92 -9.82
CA ASN A 83 -4.64 -18.24 -8.41
C ASN A 83 -3.77 -17.19 -7.72
N SER A 84 -2.67 -16.80 -8.34
CA SER A 84 -1.79 -15.73 -7.86
C SER A 84 -2.54 -14.40 -7.79
N ARG A 85 -3.32 -14.05 -8.83
CA ARG A 85 -4.17 -12.87 -8.87
C ARG A 85 -5.14 -12.82 -7.69
N LYS A 86 -5.93 -13.88 -7.47
CA LYS A 86 -6.88 -13.95 -6.36
C LYS A 86 -6.22 -13.76 -5.00
N LYS A 87 -5.09 -14.42 -4.77
CA LYS A 87 -4.30 -14.25 -3.54
C LYS A 87 -3.78 -12.83 -3.38
N THR A 88 -3.39 -12.18 -4.48
CA THR A 88 -2.91 -10.79 -4.44
C THR A 88 -4.03 -9.84 -4.03
N ILE A 89 -5.22 -9.98 -4.62
CA ILE A 89 -6.38 -9.16 -4.26
C ILE A 89 -6.75 -9.41 -2.80
N GLU A 90 -6.89 -10.67 -2.37
CA GLU A 90 -7.20 -11.02 -0.99
C GLU A 90 -6.20 -10.41 0.01
N TYR A 91 -4.92 -10.45 -0.32
CA TYR A 91 -3.88 -9.86 0.52
C TYR A 91 -4.03 -8.34 0.64
N ILE A 92 -4.31 -7.64 -0.48
CA ILE A 92 -4.55 -6.19 -0.48
C ILE A 92 -5.80 -5.84 0.34
N LEU A 93 -6.88 -6.62 0.23
CA LEU A 93 -8.09 -6.45 1.04
C LEU A 93 -7.81 -6.61 2.54
N ASN A 94 -6.93 -7.54 2.92
CA ASN A 94 -6.50 -7.68 4.31
C ASN A 94 -5.63 -6.50 4.77
N LEU A 95 -4.80 -5.93 3.89
CA LEU A 95 -4.05 -4.70 4.19
C LEU A 95 -4.98 -3.49 4.37
N ILE A 96 -6.10 -3.40 3.65
CA ILE A 96 -7.13 -2.37 3.88
C ILE A 96 -7.66 -2.48 5.31
N ASN A 97 -8.03 -3.69 5.78
CA ASN A 97 -8.49 -3.89 7.14
C ASN A 97 -7.42 -3.49 8.17
N LEU A 98 -6.17 -3.90 7.95
CA LEU A 98 -5.05 -3.55 8.82
C LEU A 98 -4.82 -2.03 8.86
N CYS A 99 -4.86 -1.36 7.70
CA CYS A 99 -4.71 0.09 7.60
C CYS A 99 -5.81 0.83 8.40
N ALA A 100 -7.06 0.41 8.24
CA ALA A 100 -8.20 0.96 8.97
C ALA A 100 -8.08 0.76 10.49
N ASP A 101 -7.66 -0.43 10.94
CA ASP A 101 -7.46 -0.73 12.37
C ASP A 101 -6.43 0.23 13.01
N LEU A 102 -5.40 0.60 12.27
CA LEU A 102 -4.39 1.55 12.72
C LEU A 102 -4.87 3.01 12.64
N GLY A 103 -5.90 3.28 11.85
CA GLY A 103 -6.46 4.62 11.61
C GLY A 103 -5.88 5.32 10.39
N GLY A 104 -5.15 4.60 9.54
CA GLY A 104 -4.64 5.09 8.25
C GLY A 104 -5.74 5.19 7.20
N LYS A 105 -5.45 5.95 6.14
CA LYS A 105 -6.44 6.26 5.08
C LYS A 105 -5.96 5.96 3.67
N GLN A 106 -4.74 5.47 3.51
CA GLN A 106 -4.15 5.31 2.18
C GLN A 106 -3.40 3.98 2.07
N LEU A 107 -3.62 3.29 0.95
CA LEU A 107 -2.78 2.19 0.48
C LEU A 107 -2.16 2.61 -0.85
N ILE A 108 -0.86 2.82 -0.89
CA ILE A 108 -0.14 3.22 -2.10
C ILE A 108 0.36 1.97 -2.82
N PHE A 109 -0.25 1.67 -3.95
CA PHE A 109 0.06 0.51 -4.77
C PHE A 109 1.03 0.86 -5.89
N GLY A 110 2.33 0.77 -5.59
CA GLY A 110 3.43 0.79 -6.56
C GLY A 110 3.76 -0.63 -7.02
N SER A 111 4.32 -1.42 -6.13
CA SER A 111 4.58 -2.87 -6.27
C SER A 111 4.98 -3.34 -7.69
N PRO A 112 6.08 -2.81 -8.28
CA PRO A 112 6.38 -2.97 -9.70
C PRO A 112 6.50 -4.43 -10.13
N ASN A 113 7.17 -5.25 -9.34
CA ASN A 113 7.38 -6.66 -9.66
C ASN A 113 6.08 -7.48 -9.60
N ASN A 114 5.14 -7.07 -8.75
CA ASN A 114 3.89 -7.80 -8.53
C ASN A 114 2.81 -7.49 -9.58
N ARG A 115 3.03 -6.44 -10.38
CA ARG A 115 2.15 -6.04 -11.49
C ARG A 115 2.82 -6.13 -12.86
N SER A 116 3.93 -6.88 -12.96
CA SER A 116 4.55 -7.17 -14.26
C SER A 116 3.60 -7.95 -15.14
N LEU A 117 3.55 -7.59 -16.42
CA LEU A 117 2.68 -8.21 -17.43
C LEU A 117 3.03 -9.66 -17.74
N HIS A 118 4.25 -10.09 -17.44
CA HIS A 118 4.76 -11.44 -17.78
C HIS A 118 4.59 -11.78 -19.27
N GLY A 119 4.73 -10.77 -20.15
CA GLY A 119 4.54 -10.93 -21.59
C GLY A 119 3.10 -11.03 -22.07
N ARG A 120 2.11 -10.83 -21.19
CA ARG A 120 0.69 -10.77 -21.57
C ARG A 120 0.38 -9.46 -22.29
N ASP A 121 -0.68 -9.49 -23.06
CA ASP A 121 -1.22 -8.31 -23.75
C ASP A 121 -1.63 -7.22 -22.74
N TYR A 122 -1.19 -5.98 -22.99
CA TYR A 122 -1.41 -4.83 -22.11
C TYR A 122 -2.91 -4.52 -21.95
N GLU A 123 -3.66 -4.51 -23.05
CA GLU A 123 -5.09 -4.15 -23.02
C GLU A 123 -5.93 -5.19 -22.27
N GLN A 124 -5.56 -6.47 -22.36
CA GLN A 124 -6.21 -7.52 -21.59
C GLN A 124 -5.92 -7.36 -20.09
N CYS A 125 -4.68 -7.06 -19.72
CA CYS A 125 -4.29 -6.80 -18.35
C CYS A 125 -4.95 -5.52 -17.80
N LEU A 126 -5.05 -4.47 -18.62
CA LEU A 126 -5.73 -3.23 -18.27
C LEU A 126 -7.22 -3.45 -17.99
N LYS A 127 -7.89 -4.24 -18.82
CA LYS A 127 -9.31 -4.61 -18.61
C LYS A 127 -9.49 -5.43 -17.32
N GLN A 128 -8.62 -6.41 -17.10
CA GLN A 128 -8.64 -7.23 -15.89
C GLN A 128 -8.45 -6.37 -14.64
N SER A 129 -7.44 -5.47 -14.65
CA SER A 129 -7.15 -4.59 -13.52
C SER A 129 -8.26 -3.62 -13.18
N HIS A 130 -9.04 -3.21 -14.17
CA HIS A 130 -10.21 -2.37 -13.94
C HIS A 130 -11.15 -3.01 -12.92
N ASP A 131 -11.51 -4.27 -13.13
CA ASP A 131 -12.43 -5.00 -12.25
C ASP A 131 -11.79 -5.26 -10.86
N ASP A 132 -10.51 -5.63 -10.85
CA ASP A 132 -9.75 -5.87 -9.62
C ASP A 132 -9.62 -4.62 -8.75
N PHE A 133 -9.26 -3.51 -9.37
CA PHE A 133 -9.06 -2.25 -8.64
C PHE A 133 -10.39 -1.61 -8.23
N PHE A 134 -11.45 -1.81 -9.00
CA PHE A 134 -12.80 -1.44 -8.59
C PHE A 134 -13.20 -2.18 -7.31
N GLU A 135 -13.04 -3.52 -7.27
CA GLU A 135 -13.33 -4.32 -6.08
C GLU A 135 -12.54 -3.84 -4.86
N ILE A 136 -11.23 -3.60 -5.03
CA ILE A 136 -10.35 -3.12 -3.96
C ILE A 136 -10.81 -1.73 -3.46
N ALA A 137 -11.12 -0.81 -4.38
CA ALA A 137 -11.56 0.54 -4.05
C ALA A 137 -12.91 0.53 -3.31
N GLU A 138 -13.88 -0.28 -3.77
CA GLU A 138 -15.16 -0.49 -3.10
C GLU A 138 -15.01 -0.94 -1.64
N GLN A 139 -14.14 -1.93 -1.40
CA GLN A 139 -13.90 -2.41 -0.04
C GLN A 139 -13.13 -1.39 0.79
N GLY A 140 -12.19 -0.66 0.17
CA GLY A 140 -11.47 0.44 0.80
C GLY A 140 -12.41 1.54 1.28
N LEU A 141 -13.35 1.96 0.42
CA LEU A 141 -14.33 3.00 0.77
C LEU A 141 -15.16 2.64 2.01
N LYS A 142 -15.60 1.38 2.13
CA LYS A 142 -16.34 0.90 3.30
C LYS A 142 -15.55 1.03 4.61
N LYS A 143 -14.23 1.11 4.51
CA LYS A 143 -13.29 1.27 5.64
C LYS A 143 -12.70 2.68 5.74
N ASN A 144 -13.10 3.61 4.85
CA ASN A 144 -12.53 4.94 4.71
C ASN A 144 -11.00 4.89 4.43
N VAL A 145 -10.60 3.93 3.59
CA VAL A 145 -9.22 3.74 3.11
C VAL A 145 -9.20 3.85 1.59
N PHE A 146 -8.40 4.75 1.06
CA PHE A 146 -8.24 4.96 -0.37
C PHE A 146 -7.15 4.05 -0.94
N PHE A 147 -7.47 3.37 -2.04
CA PHE A 147 -6.49 2.63 -2.83
C PHE A 147 -5.88 3.57 -3.87
N CYS A 148 -4.62 3.92 -3.68
CA CYS A 148 -3.91 4.89 -4.50
C CYS A 148 -2.98 4.18 -5.48
N ILE A 149 -3.23 4.30 -6.77
CA ILE A 149 -2.36 3.75 -7.81
C ILE A 149 -1.15 4.68 -7.97
N GLU A 150 0.05 4.12 -7.82
CA GLU A 150 1.31 4.82 -8.04
C GLU A 150 1.88 4.47 -9.42
N PRO A 151 1.85 5.38 -10.40
CA PRO A 151 2.55 5.19 -11.66
C PRO A 151 4.07 5.18 -11.43
N LEU A 152 4.75 4.20 -12.01
CA LEU A 152 6.21 4.07 -11.92
C LEU A 152 6.81 4.04 -13.32
N GLY A 153 7.95 4.70 -13.50
CA GLY A 153 8.59 4.77 -14.81
C GLY A 153 8.92 3.38 -15.39
N LYS A 154 9.01 3.30 -16.72
CA LYS A 154 9.27 2.06 -17.47
C LYS A 154 10.54 1.28 -17.09
N ASN A 155 11.44 1.90 -16.33
CA ASN A 155 12.61 1.22 -15.79
C ASN A 155 12.28 0.32 -14.57
N TYR A 156 11.10 0.48 -14.00
CA TYR A 156 10.65 -0.24 -12.82
C TYR A 156 9.53 -1.23 -13.11
N THR A 157 8.65 -0.92 -14.06
CA THR A 157 7.48 -1.74 -14.38
C THR A 157 7.10 -1.60 -15.86
N ASP A 158 6.32 -2.55 -16.34
CA ASP A 158 5.73 -2.58 -17.68
C ASP A 158 4.22 -2.29 -17.69
N PHE A 159 3.64 -1.95 -16.51
CA PHE A 159 2.21 -1.68 -16.34
C PHE A 159 1.95 -0.40 -15.53
N ILE A 160 1.16 0.52 -16.09
CA ILE A 160 0.88 1.87 -15.54
C ILE A 160 2.20 2.62 -15.30
N ILE A 161 2.83 3.02 -16.39
CA ILE A 161 4.18 3.61 -16.39
C ILE A 161 4.17 5.14 -16.39
N SER A 162 3.00 5.77 -16.48
CA SER A 162 2.88 7.23 -16.54
C SER A 162 1.69 7.73 -15.72
N MET A 163 1.76 9.00 -15.34
CA MET A 163 0.65 9.71 -14.68
C MET A 163 -0.61 9.73 -15.54
N GLU A 164 -0.46 9.75 -16.86
CA GLU A 164 -1.57 9.71 -17.81
C GLU A 164 -2.30 8.36 -17.71
N GLU A 165 -1.55 7.24 -17.79
CA GLU A 165 -2.12 5.89 -17.65
C GLU A 165 -2.80 5.68 -16.30
N GLY A 166 -2.16 6.12 -15.20
CA GLY A 166 -2.76 6.08 -13.87
C GLY A 166 -4.05 6.90 -13.77
N GLY A 167 -4.04 8.12 -14.34
CA GLY A 167 -5.21 8.99 -14.37
C GLY A 167 -6.35 8.43 -15.22
N GLN A 168 -6.04 7.76 -16.34
CA GLN A 168 -7.03 7.08 -17.18
C GLN A 168 -7.66 5.89 -16.43
N MET A 169 -6.86 5.10 -15.70
CA MET A 169 -7.35 4.00 -14.87
C MET A 169 -8.31 4.52 -13.80
N VAL A 170 -7.92 5.55 -13.04
CA VAL A 170 -8.78 6.14 -11.99
C VAL A 170 -10.09 6.66 -12.57
N LYS A 171 -10.05 7.38 -13.70
CA LYS A 171 -11.27 7.86 -14.38
C LYS A 171 -12.18 6.73 -14.82
N LYS A 172 -11.61 5.62 -15.29
CA LYS A 172 -12.36 4.47 -15.79
C LYS A 172 -13.01 3.69 -14.64
N ILE A 173 -12.32 3.56 -13.51
CA ILE A 173 -12.87 2.95 -12.29
C ILE A 173 -14.00 3.81 -11.73
N ASN A 174 -13.90 5.15 -11.83
CA ASN A 174 -14.89 6.13 -11.40
C ASN A 174 -15.36 5.92 -9.94
N HIS A 175 -14.38 5.74 -9.04
CA HIS A 175 -14.63 5.42 -7.64
C HIS A 175 -13.98 6.42 -6.68
#